data_d9460873aa6b0b0ded802f24aa2d9643
#
_entry.id   d9460873aa6b0b0ded802f24aa2d9643
#
_cell.length_a   1.000
_cell.length_b   1.000
_cell.length_c   1.000
_cell.angle_alpha   90.00
_cell.angle_beta   90.00
_cell.angle_gamma   90.00
#
_symmetry.space_group_name_H-M   'P 1'
#
loop_
_entity.id
_entity.type
_entity.pdbx_description
1 polymer ?
#
loop_
_entity_poly.entity_id
_entity_poly.type
_entity_poly.pdbx_seq_one_letter_code
_entity_poly.pdbx_strand_id
1 'polypeptide(L)'
;MIVHAMDEKTPIQVQQFDKSFGKNLKTADVHRVPELFFCHDQDPPFELVQIVVEKIKAIRDVFELQRRYKIYASSLLLAYDSQAVRKFKNGKITQPHLAKAVNIRLIDFAHVFDANEERDDNFLHGLNNLLELFSQYLKRTEERN
;
A
#
# COMPACT_ATOMS: atom_id res chain seq x y z
N MET A 1 -8.58 6.35 1.95
CA MET A 1 -9.43 5.75 2.99
C MET A 1 -8.80 4.44 3.43
N ILE A 2 -8.55 4.27 4.72
CA ILE A 2 -8.07 3.00 5.28
C ILE A 2 -9.25 2.38 6.02
N VAL A 3 -9.62 1.15 5.66
CA VAL A 3 -10.73 0.40 6.26
C VAL A 3 -10.21 -0.95 6.72
N HIS A 4 -10.45 -1.29 7.97
CA HIS A 4 -10.11 -2.58 8.54
C HIS A 4 -11.40 -3.35 8.86
N ALA A 5 -11.54 -4.56 8.30
CA ALA A 5 -12.64 -5.47 8.62
C ALA A 5 -12.10 -6.65 9.44
N MET A 6 -12.69 -6.90 10.60
CA MET A 6 -12.34 -8.01 11.48
C MET A 6 -13.31 -9.20 11.36
N ASP A 7 -12.87 -10.34 11.88
CA ASP A 7 -13.39 -11.70 11.80
C ASP A 7 -14.84 -11.90 12.25
N GLU A 8 -15.48 -12.98 11.74
CA GLU A 8 -16.88 -13.38 11.95
C GLU A 8 -17.34 -13.58 13.42
N LYS A 9 -16.41 -13.60 14.38
CA LYS A 9 -16.70 -13.82 15.82
C LYS A 9 -16.57 -12.60 16.71
N THR A 10 -16.06 -11.49 16.20
CA THR A 10 -15.96 -10.21 16.93
C THR A 10 -16.75 -9.15 16.18
N PRO A 11 -17.47 -8.25 16.85
CA PRO A 11 -18.14 -7.15 16.14
C PRO A 11 -17.10 -6.41 15.31
N ILE A 12 -17.40 -6.24 14.01
CA ILE A 12 -16.54 -5.58 13.05
C ILE A 12 -16.30 -4.16 13.55
N GLN A 13 -15.17 -3.92 14.20
CA GLN A 13 -14.69 -2.57 14.44
C GLN A 13 -14.06 -2.07 13.14
N VAL A 14 -14.85 -1.32 12.37
CA VAL A 14 -14.33 -0.63 11.18
C VAL A 14 -13.70 0.67 11.64
N GLN A 15 -12.39 0.74 11.67
CA GLN A 15 -11.68 2.00 11.81
C GLN A 15 -11.54 2.64 10.42
N GLN A 16 -12.20 3.76 10.21
CA GLN A 16 -12.21 4.46 8.93
C GLN A 16 -11.47 5.79 9.06
N PHE A 17 -10.47 5.98 8.21
CA PHE A 17 -9.81 7.27 7.99
C PHE A 17 -10.29 7.83 6.66
N ASP A 18 -11.10 8.88 6.71
CA ASP A 18 -11.73 9.48 5.55
C ASP A 18 -10.81 10.44 4.78
N LYS A 19 -11.36 11.06 3.74
CA LYS A 19 -10.63 12.05 2.92
C LYS A 19 -10.20 13.28 3.76
N SER A 20 -10.99 13.65 4.78
CA SER A 20 -10.69 14.77 5.66
C SER A 20 -9.49 14.47 6.53
N PHE A 21 -9.38 13.24 7.06
CA PHE A 21 -8.20 12.79 7.77
C PHE A 21 -6.94 12.94 6.90
N GLY A 22 -6.98 12.42 5.65
CA GLY A 22 -5.84 12.51 4.74
C GLY A 22 -5.42 13.95 4.41
N LYS A 23 -6.41 14.85 4.22
CA LYS A 23 -6.13 16.28 3.95
C LYS A 23 -5.52 17.02 5.14
N ASN A 24 -5.86 16.60 6.35
CA ASN A 24 -5.37 17.22 7.60
C ASN A 24 -4.08 16.58 8.10
N LEU A 25 -3.59 15.52 7.45
CA LEU A 25 -2.35 14.87 7.82
C LEU A 25 -1.17 15.83 7.56
N LYS A 26 -0.46 16.19 8.63
CA LYS A 26 0.71 17.04 8.51
C LYS A 26 1.88 16.26 7.92
N THR A 27 2.78 16.95 7.23
CA THR A 27 4.00 16.34 6.65
C THR A 27 4.79 15.56 7.70
N ALA A 28 4.86 16.04 8.93
CA ALA A 28 5.52 15.35 10.04
C ALA A 28 4.88 14.00 10.42
N ASP A 29 3.59 13.81 10.12
CA ASP A 29 2.82 12.60 10.49
C ASP A 29 2.67 11.61 9.34
N VAL A 30 3.10 11.96 8.13
CA VAL A 30 2.96 11.10 6.93
C VAL A 30 3.68 9.76 7.12
N HIS A 31 4.77 9.72 7.88
CA HIS A 31 5.50 8.48 8.20
C HIS A 31 4.65 7.43 8.93
N ARG A 32 3.50 7.83 9.52
CA ARG A 32 2.55 6.94 10.19
C ARG A 32 1.61 6.21 9.23
N VAL A 33 1.56 6.60 7.95
CA VAL A 33 0.64 5.98 6.98
C VAL A 33 0.81 4.47 6.87
N PRO A 34 2.03 3.89 6.77
CA PRO A 34 2.22 2.45 6.80
C PRO A 34 1.75 1.82 8.13
N GLU A 35 2.01 2.46 9.26
CA GLU A 35 1.54 1.98 10.57
C GLU A 35 0.00 1.91 10.62
N LEU A 36 -0.69 2.95 10.13
CA LEU A 36 -2.14 2.97 10.04
C LEU A 36 -2.68 1.90 9.09
N PHE A 37 -1.96 1.62 7.99
CA PHE A 37 -2.35 0.58 7.04
C PHE A 37 -2.27 -0.82 7.63
N PHE A 38 -1.23 -1.10 8.45
CA PHE A 38 -1.02 -2.39 9.12
C PHE A 38 -1.57 -2.44 10.55
N CYS A 39 -2.29 -1.42 11.03
CA CYS A 39 -2.60 -1.19 12.45
C CYS A 39 -3.38 -2.31 13.16
N HIS A 40 -4.03 -3.21 12.41
CA HIS A 40 -4.66 -4.39 13.00
C HIS A 40 -3.69 -5.50 13.39
N ASP A 41 -2.54 -5.53 12.76
CA ASP A 41 -1.44 -6.35 13.18
C ASP A 41 -0.46 -5.43 13.91
N GLN A 42 -0.50 -5.43 15.25
CA GLN A 42 0.43 -4.65 16.06
C GLN A 42 1.90 -5.00 15.71
N ASP A 43 2.08 -6.14 15.05
CA ASP A 43 3.35 -6.62 14.55
C ASP A 43 3.12 -7.37 13.22
N PRO A 44 3.03 -6.66 12.08
CA PRO A 44 2.87 -7.30 10.79
C PRO A 44 4.12 -8.12 10.46
N PRO A 45 3.98 -9.36 9.92
CA PRO A 45 5.14 -10.13 9.53
C PRO A 45 5.95 -9.38 8.48
N PHE A 46 7.28 -9.45 8.60
CA PHE A 46 8.21 -8.81 7.67
C PHE A 46 7.87 -9.10 6.21
N GLU A 47 7.51 -10.34 5.89
CA GLU A 47 7.15 -10.79 4.55
C GLU A 47 5.91 -10.08 4.00
N LEU A 48 4.93 -9.73 4.85
CA LEU A 48 3.76 -8.95 4.41
C LEU A 48 4.19 -7.54 3.98
N VAL A 49 5.02 -6.88 4.77
CA VAL A 49 5.51 -5.53 4.48
C VAL A 49 6.39 -5.55 3.23
N GLN A 50 7.27 -6.54 3.11
CA GLN A 50 8.12 -6.75 1.95
C GLN A 50 7.28 -6.91 0.67
N ILE A 51 6.25 -7.76 0.68
CA ILE A 51 5.35 -7.97 -0.47
C ILE A 51 4.68 -6.65 -0.89
N VAL A 52 4.24 -5.83 0.07
CA VAL A 52 3.63 -4.52 -0.23
C VAL A 52 4.65 -3.61 -0.92
N VAL A 53 5.87 -3.51 -0.39
CA VAL A 53 6.96 -2.71 -0.98
C VAL A 53 7.28 -3.17 -2.40
N GLU A 54 7.44 -4.47 -2.61
CA GLU A 54 7.74 -5.06 -3.93
C GLU A 54 6.63 -4.76 -4.96
N LYS A 55 5.37 -4.81 -4.56
CA LYS A 55 4.23 -4.51 -5.46
C LYS A 55 4.13 -3.03 -5.78
N ILE A 56 4.38 -2.13 -4.83
CA ILE A 56 4.45 -0.68 -5.11
C ILE A 56 5.62 -0.40 -6.06
N LYS A 57 6.78 -1.01 -5.80
CA LYS A 57 7.97 -0.89 -6.65
C LYS A 57 7.68 -1.35 -8.07
N ALA A 58 7.00 -2.47 -8.26
CA ALA A 58 6.65 -2.99 -9.59
C ALA A 58 5.80 -1.98 -10.40
N ILE A 59 4.82 -1.32 -9.75
CA ILE A 59 4.03 -0.27 -10.40
C ILE A 59 4.92 0.94 -10.74
N ARG A 60 5.76 1.39 -9.81
CA ARG A 60 6.69 2.50 -10.02
C ARG A 60 7.62 2.23 -11.20
N ASP A 61 8.18 1.02 -11.31
CA ASP A 61 9.08 0.64 -12.39
C ASP A 61 8.40 0.69 -13.77
N VAL A 62 7.09 0.36 -13.85
CA VAL A 62 6.30 0.57 -15.07
C VAL A 62 6.22 2.05 -15.43
N PHE A 63 5.94 2.93 -14.46
CA PHE A 63 5.86 4.38 -14.70
C PHE A 63 7.21 5.02 -15.00
N GLU A 64 8.30 4.45 -14.51
CA GLU A 64 9.65 4.88 -14.87
C GLU A 64 9.95 4.67 -16.36
N LEU A 65 9.39 3.61 -16.95
CA LEU A 65 9.67 3.21 -18.33
C LEU A 65 8.63 3.70 -19.34
N GLN A 66 7.34 3.76 -18.94
CA GLN A 66 6.28 4.13 -19.88
C GLN A 66 6.35 5.60 -20.25
N ARG A 67 6.00 5.93 -21.53
CA ARG A 67 6.00 7.26 -22.13
C ARG A 67 4.69 7.58 -22.88
N ARG A 68 3.69 6.73 -22.65
CA ARG A 68 2.44 6.78 -23.42
C ARG A 68 1.33 7.57 -22.76
N TYR A 69 1.29 7.52 -21.42
CA TYR A 69 0.18 8.10 -20.67
C TYR A 69 0.66 8.99 -19.53
N LYS A 70 0.00 10.14 -19.37
CA LYS A 70 0.02 10.96 -18.13
C LYS A 70 -1.31 10.77 -17.43
N ILE A 71 -1.28 10.48 -16.13
CA ILE A 71 -2.45 10.11 -15.34
C ILE A 71 -2.64 11.12 -14.21
N TYR A 72 -3.83 11.72 -14.17
CA TYR A 72 -4.19 12.69 -13.14
C TYR A 72 -5.38 12.21 -12.32
N ALA A 73 -5.40 12.60 -11.04
CA ALA A 73 -6.46 12.27 -10.09
C ALA A 73 -6.75 10.77 -9.91
N SER A 74 -5.87 9.90 -10.39
CA SER A 74 -5.92 8.46 -10.15
C SER A 74 -5.48 8.12 -8.73
N SER A 75 -5.86 6.94 -8.25
CA SER A 75 -5.53 6.47 -6.91
C SER A 75 -4.86 5.11 -6.94
N LEU A 76 -4.02 4.85 -5.93
CA LEU A 76 -3.48 3.52 -5.67
C LEU A 76 -4.31 2.88 -4.55
N LEU A 77 -5.00 1.79 -4.87
CA LEU A 77 -5.71 0.97 -3.90
C LEU A 77 -4.76 -0.09 -3.35
N LEU A 78 -4.56 -0.08 -2.02
CA LEU A 78 -3.82 -1.11 -1.30
C LEU A 78 -4.79 -1.90 -0.44
N ALA A 79 -4.74 -3.22 -0.52
CA ALA A 79 -5.56 -4.11 0.29
C ALA A 79 -4.83 -5.42 0.58
N TYR A 80 -5.09 -6.01 1.76
CA TYR A 80 -4.64 -7.36 2.08
C TYR A 80 -5.69 -8.11 2.90
N ASP A 81 -5.66 -9.44 2.81
CA ASP A 81 -6.54 -10.32 3.59
C ASP A 81 -5.89 -10.62 4.96
N SER A 82 -6.49 -10.09 6.03
CA SER A 82 -6.02 -10.30 7.39
C SER A 82 -6.12 -11.77 7.85
N GLN A 83 -7.06 -12.57 7.30
CA GLN A 83 -7.14 -14.00 7.59
C GLN A 83 -5.96 -14.76 6.98
N ALA A 84 -5.54 -14.37 5.77
CA ALA A 84 -4.34 -14.95 5.16
C ALA A 84 -3.09 -14.61 5.97
N VAL A 85 -2.97 -13.37 6.47
CA VAL A 85 -1.88 -12.97 7.37
C VAL A 85 -1.84 -13.85 8.63
N ARG A 86 -2.98 -14.05 9.29
CA ARG A 86 -3.08 -14.96 10.46
C ARG A 86 -2.68 -16.41 10.14
N LYS A 87 -3.12 -16.93 8.98
CA LYS A 87 -2.73 -18.26 8.51
C LYS A 87 -1.24 -18.36 8.27
N PHE A 88 -0.63 -17.32 7.73
CA PHE A 88 0.81 -17.24 7.51
C PHE A 88 1.59 -17.25 8.84
N LYS A 89 1.23 -16.37 9.78
CA LYS A 89 1.82 -16.34 11.14
C LYS A 89 1.73 -17.69 11.86
N ASN A 90 0.68 -18.46 11.61
CA ASN A 90 0.48 -19.80 12.20
C ASN A 90 1.11 -20.94 11.35
N GLY A 91 1.91 -20.64 10.35
CA GLY A 91 2.57 -21.63 9.50
C GLY A 91 1.64 -22.44 8.60
N LYS A 92 0.38 -22.01 8.42
CA LYS A 92 -0.65 -22.72 7.63
C LYS A 92 -0.58 -22.43 6.13
N ILE A 93 0.05 -21.33 5.74
CA ILE A 93 0.29 -20.97 4.35
C ILE A 93 1.72 -20.46 4.15
N THR A 94 2.21 -20.52 2.93
CA THR A 94 3.56 -20.07 2.55
C THR A 94 3.55 -18.62 2.05
N GLN A 95 4.72 -18.00 1.93
CA GLN A 95 4.89 -16.65 1.42
C GLN A 95 4.25 -16.43 0.01
N PRO A 96 4.34 -17.35 -0.97
CA PRO A 96 3.64 -17.19 -2.24
C PRO A 96 2.11 -17.12 -2.11
N HIS A 97 1.53 -17.81 -1.12
CA HIS A 97 0.10 -17.71 -0.84
C HIS A 97 -0.25 -16.36 -0.18
N LEU A 98 0.59 -15.89 0.73
CA LEU A 98 0.44 -14.55 1.33
C LEU A 98 0.53 -13.46 0.25
N ALA A 99 1.44 -13.58 -0.72
CA ALA A 99 1.59 -12.63 -1.81
C ALA A 99 0.33 -12.51 -2.70
N LYS A 100 -0.44 -13.61 -2.86
CA LYS A 100 -1.74 -13.59 -3.57
C LYS A 100 -2.82 -12.88 -2.78
N ALA A 101 -2.71 -12.84 -1.47
CA ALA A 101 -3.66 -12.18 -0.57
C ALA A 101 -3.42 -10.66 -0.45
N VAL A 102 -2.34 -10.14 -1.03
CA VAL A 102 -2.04 -8.70 -1.08
C VAL A 102 -2.36 -8.17 -2.47
N ASN A 103 -3.22 -7.16 -2.55
CA ASN A 103 -3.60 -6.51 -3.80
C ASN A 103 -3.21 -5.03 -3.77
N ILE A 104 -2.43 -4.61 -4.76
CA ILE A 104 -2.13 -3.21 -5.03
C ILE A 104 -2.52 -2.93 -6.46
N ARG A 105 -3.43 -1.98 -6.66
CA ARG A 105 -4.04 -1.69 -7.96
C ARG A 105 -4.13 -0.19 -8.17
N LEU A 106 -3.81 0.23 -9.38
CA LEU A 106 -4.14 1.55 -9.84
C LEU A 106 -5.63 1.58 -10.20
N ILE A 107 -6.35 2.60 -9.74
CA ILE A 107 -7.79 2.79 -9.95
C ILE A 107 -8.09 4.22 -10.33
N ASP A 108 -9.31 4.45 -10.89
CA ASP A 108 -9.81 5.76 -11.32
C ASP A 108 -8.99 6.37 -12.47
N PHE A 109 -9.26 5.89 -13.68
CA PHE A 109 -8.62 6.33 -14.91
C PHE A 109 -9.44 7.38 -15.68
N ALA A 110 -10.22 8.20 -14.98
CA ALA A 110 -11.08 9.20 -15.63
C ALA A 110 -10.27 10.29 -16.38
N HIS A 111 -9.03 10.54 -15.96
CA HIS A 111 -8.18 11.59 -16.51
C HIS A 111 -6.83 11.02 -16.98
N VAL A 112 -6.86 10.35 -18.13
CA VAL A 112 -5.68 9.81 -18.80
C VAL A 112 -5.47 10.56 -20.10
N PHE A 113 -4.27 11.07 -20.32
CA PHE A 113 -3.89 11.86 -21.49
C PHE A 113 -2.69 11.23 -22.18
N ASP A 114 -2.53 11.53 -23.47
CA ASP A 114 -1.31 11.18 -24.19
C ASP A 114 -0.11 11.92 -23.54
N ALA A 115 0.96 11.19 -23.31
CA ALA A 115 2.15 11.73 -22.70
C ALA A 115 3.10 12.37 -23.73
N ASN A 116 2.81 12.27 -25.05
CA ASN A 116 3.68 12.75 -26.13
C ASN A 116 5.14 12.29 -25.96
N GLU A 117 5.32 11.00 -25.64
CA GLU A 117 6.62 10.35 -25.40
C GLU A 117 7.38 10.87 -24.16
N GLU A 118 6.75 11.71 -23.34
CA GLU A 118 7.31 12.18 -22.08
C GLU A 118 7.00 11.23 -20.93
N ARG A 119 7.80 11.33 -19.86
CA ARG A 119 7.55 10.61 -18.61
C ARG A 119 6.49 11.33 -17.76
N ASP A 120 5.68 10.58 -17.04
CA ASP A 120 4.74 11.14 -16.04
C ASP A 120 5.47 11.38 -14.71
N ASP A 121 6.25 12.45 -14.65
CA ASP A 121 7.05 12.80 -13.46
C ASP A 121 6.17 13.14 -12.25
N ASN A 122 4.95 13.67 -12.48
CA ASN A 122 4.04 13.99 -11.39
C ASN A 122 3.53 12.75 -10.67
N PHE A 123 3.07 11.75 -11.44
CA PHE A 123 2.59 10.49 -10.86
C PHE A 123 3.75 9.70 -10.24
N LEU A 124 4.89 9.67 -10.92
CA LEU A 124 6.10 9.01 -10.47
C LEU A 124 6.64 9.59 -9.15
N HIS A 125 6.57 10.93 -8.98
CA HIS A 125 6.94 11.57 -7.72
C HIS A 125 6.09 11.03 -6.55
N GLY A 126 4.77 10.91 -6.74
CA GLY A 126 3.87 10.33 -5.74
C GLY A 126 4.20 8.87 -5.40
N LEU A 127 4.48 8.05 -6.42
CA LEU A 127 4.88 6.65 -6.23
C LEU A 127 6.23 6.52 -5.50
N ASN A 128 7.21 7.36 -5.81
CA ASN A 128 8.51 7.35 -5.14
C ASN A 128 8.38 7.71 -3.65
N ASN A 129 7.58 8.75 -3.33
CA ASN A 129 7.33 9.12 -1.93
C ASN A 129 6.62 8.00 -1.16
N LEU A 130 5.62 7.37 -1.77
CA LEU A 130 4.92 6.23 -1.16
C LEU A 130 5.85 5.04 -0.94
N LEU A 131 6.66 4.71 -1.95
CA LEU A 131 7.64 3.63 -1.86
C LEU A 131 8.66 3.88 -0.75
N GLU A 132 9.14 5.11 -0.62
CA GLU A 132 10.06 5.50 0.46
C GLU A 132 9.46 5.30 1.84
N LEU A 133 8.20 5.74 2.05
CA LEU A 133 7.49 5.56 3.32
C LEU A 133 7.37 4.09 3.73
N PHE A 134 6.95 3.23 2.80
CA PHE A 134 6.81 1.79 3.07
C PHE A 134 8.17 1.11 3.21
N SER A 135 9.20 1.54 2.48
CA SER A 135 10.57 1.01 2.61
C SER A 135 11.20 1.35 3.95
N GLN A 136 10.98 2.57 4.46
CA GLN A 136 11.42 2.96 5.79
C GLN A 136 10.70 2.15 6.89
N TYR A 137 9.40 1.88 6.69
CA TYR A 137 8.65 1.02 7.60
C TYR A 137 9.17 -0.43 7.57
N LEU A 138 9.50 -0.97 6.40
CA LEU A 138 10.09 -2.29 6.24
C LEU A 138 11.40 -2.44 7.03
N LYS A 139 12.32 -1.46 6.91
CA LYS A 139 13.57 -1.46 7.68
C LYS A 139 13.32 -1.51 9.19
N ARG A 140 12.37 -0.71 9.68
CA ARG A 140 11.99 -0.72 11.12
C ARG A 140 11.38 -2.06 11.56
N THR A 141 10.69 -2.75 10.66
CA THR A 141 10.13 -4.08 10.95
C THR A 141 11.22 -5.14 10.99
N GLU A 142 12.23 -5.03 10.13
CA GLU A 142 13.39 -5.93 10.12
C GLU A 142 14.23 -5.84 11.41
N GLU A 143 14.41 -4.63 11.94
CA GLU A 143 15.17 -4.40 13.18
C GLU A 143 14.47 -4.92 14.46
N ARG A 144 13.17 -5.23 14.37
CA ARG A 144 12.37 -5.75 15.50
C ARG A 144 12.29 -7.28 15.55
N ASN A 145 12.59 -7.96 14.44
CA ASN A 145 12.57 -9.42 14.31
C ASN A 145 13.96 -10.03 14.52
#